data_af300d873ca8205e6e6d869a509999bb
#
_entry.id   af300d873ca8205e6e6d869a509999bb
#
_cell.length_a   1.000
_cell.length_b   1.000
_cell.length_c   1.000
_cell.angle_alpha   90.00
_cell.angle_beta   90.00
_cell.angle_gamma   90.00
#
_symmetry.space_group_name_H-M   'P 1'
#
loop_
_entity.id
_entity.type
_entity.pdbx_description
1 polymer ?
#
loop_
_entity_poly.entity_id
_entity_poly.type
_entity_poly.pdbx_seq_one_letter_code
_entity_poly.pdbx_strand_id
1 'polypeptide(L)'
;MLLQPGKILHHYIFDAGSFLKTQDIYTNIFFYNFIKIHFMKFLSLQPFVPSGKDFEGSKEFFQQLGFTINWDAGDYVGFEKDGCKFILQKFDNKDFAENFMITVGVANVDEFRKEVIEKELPKKFGIRIGEAADQSYGREVNIIDIAGVCWHFVQQT
;
A
#
# COMPACT_ATOMS: atom_id res chain seq x y z
N MET A 1 -10.80 -11.83 -29.26
CA MET A 1 -9.64 -12.44 -29.93
C MET A 1 -8.41 -11.68 -29.48
N LEU A 2 -7.72 -12.20 -28.45
CA LEU A 2 -6.58 -11.56 -27.80
C LEU A 2 -5.31 -11.89 -28.60
N LEU A 3 -4.66 -10.89 -29.15
CA LEU A 3 -3.36 -11.00 -29.82
C LEU A 3 -2.26 -11.20 -28.78
N GLN A 4 -1.59 -12.34 -28.81
CA GLN A 4 -0.44 -12.62 -27.95
C GLN A 4 0.79 -11.78 -28.39
N PRO A 5 1.56 -11.19 -27.46
CA PRO A 5 2.68 -10.27 -27.78
C PRO A 5 3.93 -10.93 -28.40
N GLY A 6 3.93 -12.25 -28.61
CA GLY A 6 5.12 -12.97 -29.02
C GLY A 6 5.32 -13.21 -30.52
N LYS A 7 4.38 -12.84 -31.40
CA LYS A 7 4.44 -13.20 -32.82
C LYS A 7 4.86 -12.10 -33.79
N ILE A 8 5.07 -10.87 -33.34
CA ILE A 8 5.42 -9.74 -34.22
C ILE A 8 6.95 -9.60 -34.42
N LEU A 9 7.78 -10.23 -33.59
CA LEU A 9 9.24 -10.05 -33.67
C LEU A 9 9.95 -11.02 -34.63
N HIS A 10 9.29 -12.05 -35.17
CA HIS A 10 9.95 -13.09 -35.97
C HIS A 10 9.89 -12.88 -37.49
N HIS A 11 9.23 -11.82 -37.98
CA HIS A 11 9.08 -11.61 -39.43
C HIS A 11 10.00 -10.54 -40.03
N TYR A 12 10.90 -9.95 -39.25
CA TYR A 12 11.81 -8.90 -39.71
C TYR A 12 13.31 -9.26 -39.70
N ILE A 13 13.67 -10.54 -39.48
CA ILE A 13 15.09 -10.92 -39.29
C ILE A 13 15.65 -11.76 -40.47
N PHE A 14 14.93 -12.08 -41.50
CA PHE A 14 15.48 -12.86 -42.63
C PHE A 14 15.14 -12.24 -43.96
N ASP A 15 15.90 -11.25 -44.36
CA ASP A 15 16.46 -11.03 -45.69
C ASP A 15 17.31 -9.76 -45.71
N ALA A 16 18.60 -9.86 -45.48
CA ALA A 16 19.53 -8.79 -45.77
C ALA A 16 20.94 -9.34 -45.95
N GLY A 17 21.12 -10.04 -47.01
CA GLY A 17 22.42 -10.14 -47.66
C GLY A 17 22.69 -8.92 -48.49
N SER A 18 22.90 -7.73 -47.93
CA SER A 18 23.58 -6.61 -48.59
C SER A 18 23.82 -5.43 -47.62
N PHE A 19 25.08 -5.21 -47.32
CA PHE A 19 25.69 -3.92 -46.92
C PHE A 19 24.81 -2.94 -46.11
N LEU A 20 24.74 -3.10 -44.83
CA LEU A 20 24.38 -2.02 -43.90
C LEU A 20 25.56 -1.03 -43.82
N LYS A 21 25.42 0.14 -44.41
CA LYS A 21 26.35 1.28 -44.27
C LYS A 21 26.32 1.69 -42.80
N THR A 22 27.48 2.12 -42.28
CA THR A 22 27.72 2.56 -40.89
C THR A 22 26.68 3.60 -40.39
N GLN A 23 26.04 4.32 -41.29
CA GLN A 23 24.96 5.27 -40.96
C GLN A 23 23.70 4.63 -40.38
N ASP A 24 23.36 3.40 -40.76
CA ASP A 24 22.16 2.71 -40.27
C ASP A 24 22.30 2.22 -38.83
N ILE A 25 23.55 1.96 -38.41
CA ILE A 25 23.84 1.56 -37.04
C ILE A 25 23.64 2.72 -36.06
N TYR A 26 24.06 3.93 -36.45
CA TYR A 26 23.87 5.13 -35.60
C TYR A 26 22.39 5.53 -35.55
N THR A 27 21.64 5.35 -36.59
CA THR A 27 20.20 5.65 -36.63
C THR A 27 19.44 4.69 -35.75
N ASN A 28 19.77 3.37 -35.77
CA ASN A 28 19.15 2.37 -34.89
C ASN A 28 19.52 2.57 -33.42
N ILE A 29 20.77 2.94 -33.10
CA ILE A 29 21.19 3.26 -31.73
C ILE A 29 20.50 4.54 -31.22
N PHE A 30 20.32 5.54 -32.10
CA PHE A 30 19.60 6.77 -31.77
C PHE A 30 18.10 6.51 -31.56
N PHE A 31 17.47 5.68 -32.40
CA PHE A 31 16.08 5.25 -32.19
C PHE A 31 15.91 4.36 -30.95
N TYR A 32 16.84 3.45 -30.64
CA TYR A 32 16.80 2.62 -29.42
C TYR A 32 16.98 3.45 -28.15
N ASN A 33 17.73 4.54 -28.20
CA ASN A 33 17.88 5.47 -27.08
C ASN A 33 16.72 6.47 -26.97
N PHE A 34 15.96 6.73 -28.07
CA PHE A 34 14.82 7.65 -28.07
C PHE A 34 13.53 7.00 -27.57
N ILE A 35 13.41 5.65 -27.63
CA ILE A 35 12.30 4.90 -27.02
C ILE A 35 12.73 4.36 -25.63
N LYS A 36 13.41 5.16 -24.84
CA LYS A 36 13.35 5.04 -23.40
C LYS A 36 12.05 5.67 -22.97
N ILE A 37 10.93 4.95 -23.17
CA ILE A 37 9.66 5.31 -22.55
C ILE A 37 9.96 5.36 -21.06
N HIS A 38 10.15 6.57 -20.54
CA HIS A 38 10.27 6.79 -19.11
C HIS A 38 8.87 6.57 -18.54
N PHE A 39 8.52 5.31 -18.26
CA PHE A 39 7.37 5.05 -17.41
C PHE A 39 7.68 5.69 -16.07
N MET A 40 6.88 6.70 -15.69
CA MET A 40 6.95 7.27 -14.36
C MET A 40 6.76 6.13 -13.36
N LYS A 41 7.73 5.95 -12.46
CA LYS A 41 7.66 4.93 -11.42
C LYS A 41 6.94 5.51 -10.22
N PHE A 42 5.81 4.92 -9.85
CA PHE A 42 5.18 5.18 -8.56
C PHE A 42 6.03 4.53 -7.47
N LEU A 43 6.38 5.30 -6.43
CA LEU A 43 7.28 4.85 -5.37
C LEU A 43 6.55 4.40 -4.12
N SER A 44 5.42 5.04 -3.81
CA SER A 44 4.57 4.68 -2.66
C SER A 44 3.17 5.24 -2.84
N LEU A 45 2.24 4.68 -2.10
CA LEU A 45 0.91 5.23 -1.87
C LEU A 45 0.73 5.34 -0.35
N GLN A 46 0.37 6.52 0.15
CA GLN A 46 0.19 6.77 1.58
C GLN A 46 -1.14 7.50 1.79
N PRO A 47 -2.17 6.83 2.35
CA PRO A 47 -3.43 7.49 2.67
C PRO A 47 -3.26 8.47 3.83
N PHE A 48 -4.07 9.54 3.85
CA PHE A 48 -4.23 10.39 5.02
C PHE A 48 -5.34 9.82 5.90
N VAL A 49 -5.01 9.54 7.16
CA VAL A 49 -5.90 8.93 8.15
C VAL A 49 -6.26 9.97 9.20
N PRO A 50 -7.53 10.23 9.47
CA PRO A 50 -7.93 11.15 10.54
C PRO A 50 -7.58 10.56 11.90
N SER A 51 -7.17 11.41 12.84
CA SER A 51 -6.88 11.01 14.22
C SER A 51 -8.11 11.00 15.13
N GLY A 52 -9.19 11.65 14.71
CA GLY A 52 -10.25 12.03 15.62
C GLY A 52 -9.80 13.11 16.61
N LYS A 53 -10.52 13.23 17.72
CA LYS A 53 -10.27 14.26 18.74
C LYS A 53 -8.96 14.07 19.49
N ASP A 54 -8.55 12.84 19.71
CA ASP A 54 -7.36 12.50 20.49
C ASP A 54 -6.18 12.16 19.57
N PHE A 55 -5.51 13.19 19.07
CA PHE A 55 -4.37 13.04 18.16
C PHE A 55 -3.19 12.32 18.81
N GLU A 56 -2.86 12.63 20.05
CA GLU A 56 -1.74 12.00 20.75
C GLU A 56 -2.07 10.54 21.12
N GLY A 57 -3.29 10.27 21.57
CA GLY A 57 -3.76 8.88 21.77
C GLY A 57 -3.73 8.06 20.47
N SER A 58 -4.10 8.66 19.35
CA SER A 58 -4.01 7.98 18.05
C SER A 58 -2.57 7.70 17.64
N LYS A 59 -1.63 8.61 17.88
CA LYS A 59 -0.19 8.36 17.67
C LYS A 59 0.30 7.20 18.52
N GLU A 60 -0.03 7.20 19.80
CA GLU A 60 0.36 6.13 20.72
C GLU A 60 -0.27 4.79 20.33
N PHE A 61 -1.54 4.76 19.94
CA PHE A 61 -2.21 3.55 19.46
C PHE A 61 -1.47 2.91 18.29
N PHE A 62 -1.14 3.66 17.25
CA PHE A 62 -0.42 3.11 16.10
C PHE A 62 1.00 2.66 16.45
N GLN A 63 1.69 3.33 17.38
CA GLN A 63 2.98 2.86 17.88
C GLN A 63 2.84 1.53 18.65
N GLN A 64 1.82 1.39 19.49
CA GLN A 64 1.54 0.13 20.21
C GLN A 64 1.11 -0.99 19.26
N LEU A 65 0.49 -0.65 18.11
CA LEU A 65 0.17 -1.59 17.04
C LEU A 65 1.43 -2.01 16.25
N GLY A 66 2.57 -1.36 16.52
CA GLY A 66 3.88 -1.70 15.98
C GLY A 66 4.35 -0.83 14.82
N PHE A 67 3.63 0.23 14.48
CA PHE A 67 4.13 1.22 13.52
C PHE A 67 5.18 2.12 14.16
N THR A 68 6.14 2.57 13.37
CA THR A 68 7.15 3.55 13.75
C THR A 68 6.85 4.91 13.10
N ILE A 69 7.11 5.99 13.82
CA ILE A 69 7.06 7.33 13.26
C ILE A 69 8.34 7.56 12.46
N ASN A 70 8.21 7.84 11.15
CA ASN A 70 9.34 8.13 10.28
C ASN A 70 9.55 9.64 10.05
N TRP A 71 8.51 10.46 10.27
CA TRP A 71 8.58 11.91 10.34
C TRP A 71 7.38 12.49 11.10
N ASP A 72 7.56 13.68 11.72
CA ASP A 72 6.51 14.41 12.43
C ASP A 72 6.60 15.89 12.04
N ALA A 73 5.50 16.44 11.52
CA ALA A 73 5.35 17.85 11.14
C ALA A 73 4.24 18.56 11.94
N GLY A 74 3.97 18.09 13.16
CA GLY A 74 2.97 18.67 14.05
C GLY A 74 1.58 18.11 13.78
N ASP A 75 0.85 18.67 12.82
CA ASP A 75 -0.53 18.23 12.50
C ASP A 75 -0.56 17.00 11.55
N TYR A 76 0.58 16.55 11.06
CA TYR A 76 0.77 15.40 10.18
C TYR A 76 1.94 14.55 10.64
N VAL A 77 1.74 13.25 10.77
CA VAL A 77 2.77 12.30 11.22
C VAL A 77 2.80 11.11 10.27
N GLY A 78 3.97 10.82 9.69
CA GLY A 78 4.19 9.66 8.83
C GLY A 78 4.45 8.41 9.66
N PHE A 79 3.70 7.37 9.40
CA PHE A 79 3.84 6.04 10.01
C PHE A 79 4.30 4.99 9.01
N GLU A 80 5.12 4.05 9.48
CA GLU A 80 5.61 2.93 8.68
C GLU A 80 5.74 1.66 9.51
N LYS A 81 5.32 0.53 8.93
CA LYS A 81 5.58 -0.82 9.42
C LYS A 81 5.67 -1.78 8.23
N ASP A 82 6.78 -2.50 8.10
CA ASP A 82 6.98 -3.56 7.09
C ASP A 82 6.65 -3.11 5.64
N GLY A 83 6.94 -1.84 5.31
CA GLY A 83 6.63 -1.24 4.01
C GLY A 83 5.22 -0.66 3.88
N CYS A 84 4.31 -0.95 4.81
CA CYS A 84 3.00 -0.29 4.89
C CYS A 84 3.17 1.11 5.46
N LYS A 85 2.61 2.12 4.78
CA LYS A 85 2.78 3.53 5.14
C LYS A 85 1.46 4.27 5.10
N PHE A 86 1.27 5.20 6.04
CA PHE A 86 0.18 6.17 6.02
C PHE A 86 0.60 7.46 6.72
N ILE A 87 -0.21 8.49 6.56
CA ILE A 87 -0.03 9.80 7.22
C ILE A 87 -1.19 9.98 8.18
N LEU A 88 -0.90 10.02 9.50
CA LEU A 88 -1.90 10.41 10.49
C LEU A 88 -2.08 11.92 10.42
N GLN A 89 -3.30 12.36 10.21
CA GLN A 89 -3.66 13.78 10.15
C GLN A 89 -4.42 14.17 11.41
N LYS A 90 -4.04 15.29 12.03
CA LYS A 90 -4.80 15.89 13.12
C LYS A 90 -6.10 16.46 12.56
N PHE A 91 -7.08 15.59 12.45
CA PHE A 91 -8.37 15.89 11.83
C PHE A 91 -9.48 15.12 12.55
N ASP A 92 -10.49 15.85 13.01
CA ASP A 92 -11.68 15.32 13.69
C ASP A 92 -12.91 15.54 12.83
N ASN A 93 -13.33 14.52 12.13
CA ASN A 93 -14.58 14.48 11.37
C ASN A 93 -15.13 13.05 11.41
N LYS A 94 -16.15 12.84 12.23
CA LYS A 94 -16.73 11.53 12.47
C LYS A 94 -17.33 10.92 11.19
N ASP A 95 -18.08 11.70 10.42
CA ASP A 95 -18.74 11.19 9.21
C ASP A 95 -17.72 10.73 8.16
N PHE A 96 -16.60 11.46 8.04
CA PHE A 96 -15.48 11.05 7.18
C PHE A 96 -14.81 9.78 7.71
N ALA A 97 -14.49 9.73 8.99
CA ALA A 97 -13.77 8.59 9.59
C ALA A 97 -14.60 7.30 9.50
N GLU A 98 -15.89 7.33 9.80
CA GLU A 98 -16.79 6.17 9.75
C GLU A 98 -17.03 5.65 8.31
N ASN A 99 -16.78 6.46 7.29
CA ASN A 99 -16.86 6.07 5.88
C ASN A 99 -15.49 5.73 5.25
N PHE A 100 -14.42 5.84 6.04
CA PHE A 100 -13.07 5.58 5.55
C PHE A 100 -12.61 4.18 5.98
N MET A 101 -12.16 3.39 5.01
CA MET A 101 -11.71 2.02 5.22
C MET A 101 -10.32 1.81 4.62
N ILE A 102 -9.50 1.02 5.31
CA ILE A 102 -8.16 0.67 4.86
C ILE A 102 -7.97 -0.84 4.99
N THR A 103 -7.46 -1.48 3.95
CA THR A 103 -7.06 -2.89 3.99
C THR A 103 -5.56 -3.00 4.18
N VAL A 104 -5.14 -3.82 5.14
CA VAL A 104 -3.74 -4.14 5.43
C VAL A 104 -3.54 -5.65 5.31
N GLY A 105 -2.62 -6.07 4.43
CA GLY A 105 -2.23 -7.48 4.36
C GLY A 105 -1.39 -7.87 5.57
N VAL A 106 -1.71 -8.99 6.22
CA VAL A 106 -0.94 -9.56 7.33
C VAL A 106 -0.62 -11.03 7.08
N ALA A 107 0.48 -11.50 7.64
CA ALA A 107 0.91 -12.89 7.46
C ALA A 107 0.00 -13.89 8.18
N ASN A 108 -0.53 -13.53 9.36
CA ASN A 108 -1.41 -14.38 10.17
C ASN A 108 -2.39 -13.50 10.96
N VAL A 109 -3.66 -13.61 10.63
CA VAL A 109 -4.74 -12.82 11.26
C VAL A 109 -4.98 -13.21 12.71
N ASP A 110 -4.90 -14.51 13.04
CA ASP A 110 -5.15 -15.00 14.40
C ASP A 110 -4.04 -14.56 15.37
N GLU A 111 -2.78 -14.64 14.94
CA GLU A 111 -1.64 -14.13 15.71
C GLU A 111 -1.70 -12.62 15.87
N PHE A 112 -2.02 -11.89 14.82
CA PHE A 112 -2.21 -10.45 14.88
C PHE A 112 -3.30 -10.07 15.89
N ARG A 113 -4.48 -10.70 15.81
CA ARG A 113 -5.58 -10.46 16.74
C ARG A 113 -5.17 -10.77 18.19
N LYS A 114 -4.51 -11.90 18.41
CA LYS A 114 -4.01 -12.30 19.72
C LYS A 114 -3.08 -11.24 20.30
N GLU A 115 -2.13 -10.72 19.52
CA GLU A 115 -1.20 -9.66 19.94
C GLU A 115 -1.95 -8.39 20.37
N VAL A 116 -2.95 -7.95 19.59
CA VAL A 116 -3.77 -6.77 19.91
C VAL A 116 -4.51 -6.93 21.25
N ILE A 117 -5.04 -8.11 21.51
CA ILE A 117 -5.75 -8.44 22.76
C ILE A 117 -4.79 -8.53 23.94
N GLU A 118 -3.65 -9.22 23.79
CA GLU A 118 -2.64 -9.38 24.86
C GLU A 118 -2.03 -8.03 25.28
N LYS A 119 -1.89 -7.09 24.35
CA LYS A 119 -1.48 -5.71 24.62
C LYS A 119 -2.58 -4.85 25.26
N GLU A 120 -3.79 -5.40 25.44
CA GLU A 120 -4.98 -4.69 25.95
C GLU A 120 -5.32 -3.41 25.16
N LEU A 121 -5.02 -3.36 23.85
CA LEU A 121 -5.25 -2.14 23.05
C LEU A 121 -6.71 -1.69 23.03
N PRO A 122 -7.72 -2.58 22.96
CA PRO A 122 -9.13 -2.18 23.04
C PRO A 122 -9.46 -1.43 24.33
N LYS A 123 -8.92 -1.88 25.47
CA LYS A 123 -9.16 -1.25 26.76
C LYS A 123 -8.39 0.07 26.92
N LYS A 124 -7.13 0.12 26.44
CA LYS A 124 -6.27 1.30 26.57
C LYS A 124 -6.75 2.46 25.71
N PHE A 125 -7.20 2.19 24.51
CA PHE A 125 -7.50 3.21 23.50
C PHE A 125 -8.98 3.32 23.12
N GLY A 126 -9.85 2.49 23.69
CA GLY A 126 -11.27 2.50 23.36
C GLY A 126 -11.60 2.04 21.94
N ILE A 127 -10.64 1.38 21.27
CA ILE A 127 -10.86 0.79 19.95
C ILE A 127 -11.76 -0.44 20.02
N ARG A 128 -12.33 -0.83 18.89
CA ARG A 128 -13.11 -2.07 18.77
C ARG A 128 -12.38 -3.02 17.84
N ILE A 129 -12.28 -4.31 18.26
CA ILE A 129 -11.75 -5.38 17.41
C ILE A 129 -12.79 -6.48 17.29
N GLY A 130 -13.01 -6.96 16.06
CA GLY A 130 -13.91 -8.06 15.76
C GLY A 130 -13.31 -9.45 16.03
N GLU A 131 -14.10 -10.48 15.76
CA GLU A 131 -13.60 -11.85 15.66
C GLU A 131 -12.95 -12.06 14.28
N ALA A 132 -11.93 -12.92 14.23
CA ALA A 132 -11.36 -13.34 12.97
C ALA A 132 -12.33 -14.27 12.23
N ALA A 133 -12.62 -13.99 10.97
CA ALA A 133 -13.57 -14.73 10.16
C ALA A 133 -13.03 -15.01 8.75
N ASP A 134 -13.44 -16.14 8.18
CA ASP A 134 -13.10 -16.49 6.80
C ASP A 134 -14.04 -15.78 5.83
N GLN A 135 -13.45 -15.14 4.83
CA GLN A 135 -14.10 -14.44 3.75
C GLN A 135 -13.73 -15.10 2.41
N SER A 136 -14.43 -14.75 1.33
CA SER A 136 -14.12 -15.29 -0.01
C SER A 136 -12.73 -14.92 -0.54
N TYR A 137 -12.10 -13.89 0.06
CA TYR A 137 -10.79 -13.34 -0.32
C TYR A 137 -9.69 -13.60 0.70
N GLY A 138 -9.97 -14.31 1.78
CA GLY A 138 -9.00 -14.63 2.84
C GLY A 138 -9.61 -14.57 4.23
N ARG A 139 -8.77 -14.75 5.25
CA ARG A 139 -9.17 -14.63 6.65
C ARG A 139 -8.97 -13.19 7.11
N GLU A 140 -9.94 -12.63 7.82
CA GLU A 140 -9.99 -11.19 8.16
C GLU A 140 -10.33 -10.96 9.62
N VAL A 141 -9.75 -9.87 10.18
CA VAL A 141 -10.20 -9.24 11.41
C VAL A 141 -10.26 -7.72 11.22
N ASN A 142 -11.31 -7.08 11.77
CA ASN A 142 -11.49 -5.64 11.67
C ASN A 142 -11.18 -4.95 12.98
N ILE A 143 -10.49 -3.80 12.89
CA ILE A 143 -10.33 -2.84 13.99
C ILE A 143 -11.03 -1.54 13.59
N ILE A 144 -11.87 -1.02 14.48
CA ILE A 144 -12.34 0.36 14.42
C ILE A 144 -11.46 1.16 15.36
N ASP A 145 -10.68 2.07 14.81
CA ASP A 145 -9.71 2.87 15.57
C ASP A 145 -10.37 3.99 16.40
N ILE A 146 -9.54 4.83 17.03
CA ILE A 146 -9.96 5.94 17.91
C ILE A 146 -10.82 6.96 17.15
N ALA A 147 -10.52 7.22 15.87
CA ALA A 147 -11.26 8.15 15.05
C ALA A 147 -12.57 7.56 14.51
N GLY A 148 -12.69 6.24 14.45
CA GLY A 148 -13.80 5.52 13.83
C GLY A 148 -13.48 4.91 12.46
N VAL A 149 -12.23 4.99 12.00
CA VAL A 149 -11.77 4.38 10.74
C VAL A 149 -11.78 2.86 10.87
N CYS A 150 -12.30 2.17 9.84
CA CYS A 150 -12.29 0.72 9.78
C CYS A 150 -11.01 0.22 9.09
N TRP A 151 -10.20 -0.52 9.84
CA TRP A 151 -9.02 -1.21 9.36
C TRP A 151 -9.31 -2.68 9.17
N HIS A 152 -9.20 -3.17 7.92
CA HIS A 152 -9.37 -4.56 7.54
C HIS A 152 -8.00 -5.24 7.48
N PHE A 153 -7.66 -6.05 8.48
CA PHE A 153 -6.43 -6.84 8.48
C PHE A 153 -6.73 -8.19 7.84
N VAL A 154 -6.12 -8.44 6.68
CA VAL A 154 -6.45 -9.59 5.82
C VAL A 154 -5.22 -10.47 5.60
N GLN A 155 -5.35 -11.75 5.91
CA GLN A 155 -4.43 -12.79 5.48
C GLN A 155 -4.96 -13.37 4.17
N GLN A 156 -4.26 -13.10 3.07
CA GLN A 156 -4.61 -13.65 1.76
C GLN A 156 -4.34 -15.17 1.72
N THR A 157 -5.22 -15.90 1.09
CA THR A 157 -5.07 -17.34 0.81
C THR A 157 -4.13 -17.60 -0.34
#